data_c647e0d81ccee415727c125e7d757e2f
#
_entry.id   c647e0d81ccee415727c125e7d757e2f
#
_cell.length_a   1.000
_cell.length_b   1.000
_cell.length_c   1.000
_cell.angle_alpha   90.00
_cell.angle_beta   90.00
_cell.angle_gamma   90.00
#
_symmetry.space_group_name_H-M   'P 1'
#
loop_
_entity.id
_entity.type
_entity.pdbx_description
1 polymer ?
#
loop_
_entity_poly.entity_id
_entity_poly.type
_entity_poly.pdbx_seq_one_letter_code
_entity_poly.pdbx_strand_id
1 'polypeptide(L)'
;ATVTNPPFGTGYMNPLAKRFFNHAATFSELIAFIVPAKWETSWKVQFQLDKSFFLYHTEMLPKDSFVFMGKPYNVPCCMQVWSKISTQKDLRMRKRLPTKHEDFEMFLTCDNVPKLPQVRDQIRNQEYWDFGLKYWGKIGVCDFDTVKPETTTHYLFKANKDYVRDIFEQINWDTYVSNMGAPNVGGKSLVVKAYSETKSKLNIKN
;
A
#
# COMPACT_ATOMS: atom_id res chain seq x y z
N ALA A 1 -21.81 -18.92 -9.48
CA ALA A 1 -20.83 -18.36 -8.54
C ALA A 1 -19.53 -19.16 -8.56
N THR A 2 -18.41 -18.51 -8.31
CA THR A 2 -17.10 -19.14 -8.09
C THR A 2 -16.59 -18.76 -6.72
N VAL A 3 -16.35 -19.73 -5.85
CA VAL A 3 -15.80 -19.54 -4.49
C VAL A 3 -14.56 -20.39 -4.36
N THR A 4 -13.40 -19.75 -4.13
CA THR A 4 -12.12 -20.48 -4.04
C THR A 4 -11.02 -19.67 -3.40
N ASN A 5 -9.93 -20.36 -3.06
CA ASN A 5 -8.62 -19.80 -2.75
C ASN A 5 -7.71 -20.07 -3.96
N PRO A 6 -7.64 -19.15 -4.93
CA PRO A 6 -6.85 -19.37 -6.12
C PRO A 6 -5.35 -19.34 -5.80
N PRO A 7 -4.50 -20.03 -6.58
CA PRO A 7 -3.07 -19.91 -6.43
C PRO A 7 -2.64 -18.47 -6.71
N PHE A 8 -1.87 -17.85 -5.80
CA PHE A 8 -1.49 -16.44 -5.90
C PHE A 8 -0.47 -16.20 -7.02
N GLY A 9 0.41 -17.19 -7.26
CA GLY A 9 1.55 -17.07 -8.16
C GLY A 9 2.74 -16.37 -7.50
N THR A 10 3.87 -16.41 -8.18
CA THR A 10 5.09 -15.72 -7.77
C THR A 10 5.14 -14.31 -8.37
N GLY A 11 5.74 -13.37 -7.64
CA GLY A 11 5.97 -12.00 -8.09
C GLY A 11 5.01 -10.96 -7.50
N TYR A 12 5.40 -9.70 -7.69
CA TYR A 12 4.84 -8.52 -7.02
C TYR A 12 3.32 -8.31 -7.25
N MET A 13 2.79 -8.72 -8.39
CA MET A 13 1.41 -8.41 -8.81
C MET A 13 0.45 -9.58 -8.74
N ASN A 14 0.88 -10.71 -8.16
CA ASN A 14 0.07 -11.94 -8.06
C ASN A 14 -0.64 -12.28 -9.39
N PRO A 15 0.12 -12.48 -10.48
CA PRO A 15 -0.45 -12.56 -11.83
C PRO A 15 -1.40 -13.74 -12.00
N LEU A 16 -1.15 -14.84 -11.28
CA LEU A 16 -1.96 -16.05 -11.43
C LEU A 16 -3.36 -15.86 -10.84
N ALA A 17 -3.48 -15.33 -9.62
CA ALA A 17 -4.79 -15.07 -9.01
C ALA A 17 -5.65 -14.12 -9.87
N LYS A 18 -5.05 -13.10 -10.51
CA LYS A 18 -5.78 -12.21 -11.44
C LYS A 18 -6.27 -12.95 -12.69
N ARG A 19 -5.47 -13.86 -13.23
CA ARG A 19 -5.87 -14.69 -14.38
C ARG A 19 -7.03 -15.62 -14.00
N PHE A 20 -6.98 -16.22 -12.80
CA PHE A 20 -8.09 -17.01 -12.26
C PHE A 20 -9.36 -16.15 -12.12
N PHE A 21 -9.25 -14.94 -11.58
CA PHE A 21 -10.40 -14.03 -11.46
C PHE A 21 -11.02 -13.73 -12.83
N ASN A 22 -10.20 -13.28 -13.78
CA ASN A 22 -10.69 -12.91 -15.11
C ASN A 22 -11.24 -14.11 -15.88
N HIS A 23 -10.70 -15.32 -15.66
CA HIS A 23 -11.26 -16.52 -16.20
C HIS A 23 -12.61 -16.85 -15.55
N ALA A 24 -12.72 -16.82 -14.22
CA ALA A 24 -13.98 -17.03 -13.51
C ALA A 24 -15.06 -16.00 -13.93
N ALA A 25 -14.65 -14.78 -14.26
CA ALA A 25 -15.54 -13.72 -14.72
C ALA A 25 -16.27 -14.06 -16.05
N THR A 26 -15.71 -14.97 -16.85
CA THR A 26 -16.34 -15.36 -18.13
C THR A 26 -17.62 -16.19 -17.95
N PHE A 27 -17.76 -16.88 -16.81
CA PHE A 27 -18.89 -17.80 -16.55
C PHE A 27 -19.60 -17.59 -15.21
N SER A 28 -19.12 -16.67 -14.38
CA SER A 28 -19.72 -16.41 -13.07
C SER A 28 -20.32 -15.00 -12.99
N GLU A 29 -21.39 -14.88 -12.22
CA GLU A 29 -22.03 -13.64 -11.82
C GLU A 29 -21.52 -13.13 -10.45
N LEU A 30 -21.01 -14.07 -9.64
CA LEU A 30 -20.46 -13.83 -8.31
C LEU A 30 -19.14 -14.57 -8.16
N ILE A 31 -18.11 -13.87 -7.64
CA ILE A 31 -16.80 -14.44 -7.36
C ILE A 31 -16.43 -14.09 -5.91
N ALA A 32 -16.15 -15.11 -5.11
CA ALA A 32 -15.65 -14.95 -3.75
C ALA A 32 -14.28 -15.62 -3.63
N PHE A 33 -13.24 -14.81 -3.52
CA PHE A 33 -11.86 -15.28 -3.49
C PHE A 33 -11.16 -14.90 -2.19
N ILE A 34 -10.36 -15.82 -1.67
CA ILE A 34 -9.30 -15.51 -0.71
C ILE A 34 -8.07 -15.09 -1.52
N VAL A 35 -7.60 -13.86 -1.31
CA VAL A 35 -6.51 -13.25 -2.07
C VAL A 35 -5.53 -12.54 -1.15
N PRO A 36 -4.29 -12.29 -1.59
CA PRO A 36 -3.34 -11.53 -0.78
C PRO A 36 -3.91 -10.18 -0.35
N ALA A 37 -3.63 -9.77 0.90
CA ALA A 37 -4.10 -8.51 1.48
C ALA A 37 -3.86 -7.26 0.61
N LYS A 38 -2.82 -7.29 -0.24
CA LYS A 38 -2.55 -6.25 -1.24
C LYS A 38 -3.70 -5.98 -2.22
N TRP A 39 -4.60 -6.92 -2.42
CA TRP A 39 -5.75 -6.71 -3.29
C TRP A 39 -6.70 -5.64 -2.74
N GLU A 40 -6.78 -5.50 -1.43
CA GLU A 40 -7.60 -4.47 -0.79
C GLU A 40 -7.10 -3.05 -1.10
N THR A 41 -5.79 -2.85 -1.10
CA THR A 41 -5.19 -1.50 -1.19
C THR A 41 -4.53 -1.20 -2.54
N SER A 42 -4.42 -2.18 -3.44
CA SER A 42 -3.73 -2.00 -4.71
C SER A 42 -4.68 -1.72 -5.87
N TRP A 43 -4.82 -0.44 -6.21
CA TRP A 43 -5.53 -0.04 -7.43
C TRP A 43 -4.99 -0.74 -8.69
N LYS A 44 -3.65 -1.00 -8.77
CA LYS A 44 -3.02 -1.70 -9.90
C LYS A 44 -3.54 -3.13 -10.08
N VAL A 45 -3.82 -3.82 -8.98
CA VAL A 45 -4.42 -5.15 -9.03
C VAL A 45 -5.87 -5.05 -9.46
N GLN A 46 -6.66 -4.27 -8.74
CA GLN A 46 -8.10 -4.15 -8.98
C GLN A 46 -8.43 -3.60 -10.37
N PHE A 47 -7.58 -2.72 -10.92
CA PHE A 47 -7.76 -2.16 -12.25
C PHE A 47 -7.60 -3.20 -13.37
N GLN A 48 -6.86 -4.29 -13.12
CA GLN A 48 -6.63 -5.38 -14.08
C GLN A 48 -7.70 -6.48 -14.02
N LEU A 49 -8.61 -6.42 -13.05
CA LEU A 49 -9.74 -7.34 -12.95
C LEU A 49 -10.86 -6.93 -13.90
N ASP A 50 -11.68 -7.90 -14.30
CA ASP A 50 -12.82 -7.67 -15.20
C ASP A 50 -13.66 -6.48 -14.72
N LYS A 51 -13.97 -5.58 -15.64
CA LYS A 51 -14.60 -4.29 -15.32
C LYS A 51 -16.09 -4.40 -15.05
N SER A 52 -16.71 -5.50 -15.43
CA SER A 52 -18.14 -5.75 -15.18
C SER A 52 -18.45 -6.09 -13.72
N PHE A 53 -17.40 -6.40 -12.92
CA PHE A 53 -17.57 -6.73 -11.51
C PHE A 53 -17.43 -5.52 -10.60
N PHE A 54 -18.22 -5.50 -9.54
CA PHE A 54 -18.20 -4.57 -8.43
C PHE A 54 -17.67 -5.29 -7.20
N LEU A 55 -16.80 -4.66 -6.42
CA LEU A 55 -16.35 -5.20 -5.14
C LEU A 55 -17.45 -4.94 -4.10
N TYR A 56 -18.16 -6.00 -3.73
CA TYR A 56 -19.27 -5.95 -2.78
C TYR A 56 -18.80 -5.97 -1.33
N HIS A 57 -17.81 -6.82 -1.04
CA HIS A 57 -17.32 -7.04 0.32
C HIS A 57 -15.81 -7.33 0.30
N THR A 58 -15.11 -6.84 1.31
CA THR A 58 -13.72 -7.19 1.59
C THR A 58 -13.52 -7.30 3.10
N GLU A 59 -12.85 -8.35 3.54
CA GLU A 59 -12.58 -8.63 4.95
C GLU A 59 -11.20 -9.24 5.11
N MET A 60 -10.40 -8.67 6.02
CA MET A 60 -9.08 -9.23 6.34
C MET A 60 -9.24 -10.53 7.12
N LEU A 61 -8.52 -11.56 6.70
CA LEU A 61 -8.48 -12.81 7.45
C LEU A 61 -7.66 -12.64 8.74
N PRO A 62 -8.07 -13.30 9.84
CA PRO A 62 -7.29 -13.34 11.07
C PRO A 62 -5.88 -13.88 10.83
N LYS A 63 -4.95 -13.57 11.75
CA LYS A 63 -3.63 -14.21 11.76
C LYS A 63 -3.80 -15.73 11.88
N ASP A 64 -2.88 -16.45 11.28
CA ASP A 64 -2.83 -17.93 11.36
C ASP A 64 -4.07 -18.64 10.80
N SER A 65 -4.81 -18.01 9.87
CA SER A 65 -5.95 -18.61 9.17
C SER A 65 -5.55 -19.76 8.24
N PHE A 66 -4.27 -19.97 8.00
CA PHE A 66 -3.77 -21.06 7.14
C PHE A 66 -2.98 -22.06 7.97
N VAL A 67 -3.03 -23.30 7.50
CA VAL A 67 -2.21 -24.41 8.04
C VAL A 67 -1.30 -24.91 6.93
N PHE A 68 0.01 -24.98 7.18
CA PHE A 68 0.98 -25.55 6.28
C PHE A 68 1.79 -26.61 7.03
N MET A 69 1.87 -27.84 6.50
CA MET A 69 2.54 -29.00 7.13
C MET A 69 2.11 -29.20 8.60
N GLY A 70 0.81 -29.03 8.91
CA GLY A 70 0.27 -29.22 10.25
C GLY A 70 0.55 -28.09 11.24
N LYS A 71 1.16 -26.98 10.81
CA LYS A 71 1.45 -25.82 11.66
C LYS A 71 0.71 -24.57 11.15
N PRO A 72 0.25 -23.70 12.07
CA PRO A 72 -0.28 -22.39 11.68
C PRO A 72 0.71 -21.64 10.78
N TYR A 73 0.22 -21.08 9.71
CA TYR A 73 1.03 -20.34 8.74
C TYR A 73 0.40 -18.97 8.45
N ASN A 74 1.11 -17.93 8.82
CA ASN A 74 0.62 -16.56 8.68
C ASN A 74 0.90 -16.02 7.27
N VAL A 75 -0.15 -15.98 6.45
CA VAL A 75 -0.14 -15.31 5.14
C VAL A 75 -1.19 -14.20 5.19
N PRO A 76 -0.80 -12.92 5.15
CA PRO A 76 -1.76 -11.83 5.12
C PRO A 76 -2.66 -11.89 3.88
N CYS A 77 -3.93 -12.23 4.10
CA CYS A 77 -4.94 -12.38 3.05
C CYS A 77 -6.22 -11.66 3.44
N CYS A 78 -7.03 -11.36 2.44
CA CYS A 78 -8.40 -10.92 2.61
C CYS A 78 -9.35 -11.80 1.79
N MET A 79 -10.57 -11.95 2.27
CA MET A 79 -11.68 -12.47 1.48
C MET A 79 -12.32 -11.31 0.74
N GLN A 80 -12.52 -11.44 -0.55
CA GLN A 80 -13.22 -10.48 -1.37
C GLN A 80 -14.39 -11.11 -2.10
N VAL A 81 -15.54 -10.45 -2.05
CA VAL A 81 -16.75 -10.86 -2.79
C VAL A 81 -17.03 -9.83 -3.88
N TRP A 82 -17.08 -10.31 -5.10
CA TRP A 82 -17.29 -9.52 -6.30
C TRP A 82 -18.56 -9.98 -7.01
N SER A 83 -19.36 -9.04 -7.51
CA SER A 83 -20.62 -9.32 -8.22
C SER A 83 -20.75 -8.47 -9.48
N LYS A 84 -21.37 -9.02 -10.52
CA LYS A 84 -21.79 -8.24 -11.70
C LYS A 84 -23.02 -7.37 -11.41
N ILE A 85 -23.78 -7.70 -10.38
CA ILE A 85 -24.92 -6.89 -9.96
C ILE A 85 -24.40 -5.63 -9.31
N SER A 86 -24.76 -4.47 -9.87
CA SER A 86 -24.40 -3.17 -9.28
C SER A 86 -25.09 -3.01 -7.92
N THR A 87 -24.29 -2.66 -6.91
CA THR A 87 -24.79 -2.33 -5.57
C THR A 87 -24.60 -0.83 -5.35
N GLN A 88 -25.32 -0.26 -4.37
CA GLN A 88 -25.18 1.16 -4.02
C GLN A 88 -23.77 1.53 -3.56
N LYS A 89 -22.98 0.56 -3.09
CA LYS A 89 -21.62 0.76 -2.60
C LYS A 89 -20.65 -0.19 -3.30
N ASP A 90 -19.98 0.33 -4.31
CA ASP A 90 -18.85 -0.36 -4.93
C ASP A 90 -17.56 0.01 -4.19
N LEU A 91 -16.94 -0.97 -3.52
CA LEU A 91 -15.69 -0.80 -2.79
C LEU A 91 -14.45 -0.85 -3.71
N ARG A 92 -14.65 -1.17 -5.00
CA ARG A 92 -13.57 -1.24 -5.97
C ARG A 92 -12.87 0.10 -6.15
N MET A 93 -11.56 0.08 -6.10
CA MET A 93 -10.76 1.25 -6.45
C MET A 93 -10.87 1.55 -7.95
N ARG A 94 -11.64 2.56 -8.31
CA ARG A 94 -11.85 3.01 -9.70
C ARG A 94 -10.83 4.05 -10.15
N LYS A 95 -10.12 4.68 -9.21
CA LYS A 95 -9.13 5.73 -9.51
C LYS A 95 -7.79 5.38 -8.88
N ARG A 96 -6.72 5.79 -9.57
CA ARG A 96 -5.38 5.74 -9.00
C ARG A 96 -5.32 6.67 -7.78
N LEU A 97 -4.84 6.15 -6.67
CA LEU A 97 -4.56 6.99 -5.51
C LEU A 97 -3.47 8.01 -5.84
N PRO A 98 -3.55 9.24 -5.32
CA PRO A 98 -2.54 10.26 -5.54
C PRO A 98 -1.18 9.80 -4.99
N THR A 99 -0.11 10.20 -5.68
CA THR A 99 1.28 9.91 -5.30
C THR A 99 2.07 11.18 -4.98
N LYS A 100 1.39 12.32 -4.98
CA LYS A 100 1.91 13.65 -4.65
C LYS A 100 0.92 14.35 -3.72
N HIS A 101 1.40 15.27 -2.91
CA HIS A 101 0.60 16.12 -2.04
C HIS A 101 1.10 17.56 -2.15
N GLU A 102 0.22 18.55 -2.02
CA GLU A 102 0.59 19.96 -2.11
C GLU A 102 1.44 20.44 -0.93
N ASP A 103 1.25 19.84 0.25
CA ASP A 103 1.94 20.23 1.47
C ASP A 103 3.40 19.79 1.49
N PHE A 104 3.83 18.86 0.64
CA PHE A 104 5.21 18.35 0.65
C PHE A 104 5.64 17.71 -0.66
N GLU A 105 6.93 17.72 -0.89
CA GLU A 105 7.59 16.83 -1.85
C GLU A 105 8.13 15.59 -1.14
N MET A 106 8.19 14.46 -1.84
CA MET A 106 8.76 13.22 -1.29
C MET A 106 9.61 12.47 -2.30
N PHE A 107 10.69 11.93 -1.80
CA PHE A 107 11.61 11.08 -2.54
C PHE A 107 11.83 9.76 -1.79
N LEU A 108 11.82 8.63 -2.52
CA LEU A 108 12.12 7.32 -1.96
C LEU A 108 13.56 6.96 -2.25
N THR A 109 14.40 6.83 -1.21
CA THR A 109 15.73 6.24 -1.34
C THR A 109 15.58 4.71 -1.47
N CYS A 110 16.40 4.08 -2.30
CA CYS A 110 16.44 2.62 -2.41
C CYS A 110 17.85 2.17 -2.81
N ASP A 111 18.13 0.89 -2.62
CA ASP A 111 19.45 0.29 -2.86
C ASP A 111 19.98 0.47 -4.30
N ASN A 112 19.11 0.78 -5.26
CA ASN A 112 19.48 1.03 -6.66
C ASN A 112 19.81 2.50 -6.95
N VAL A 113 19.52 3.41 -6.04
CA VAL A 113 19.76 4.86 -6.19
C VAL A 113 21.25 5.21 -6.25
N PRO A 114 22.18 4.52 -5.53
CA PRO A 114 23.60 4.79 -5.63
C PRO A 114 24.20 4.69 -7.04
N LYS A 115 23.52 4.05 -7.97
CA LYS A 115 24.03 3.85 -9.34
C LYS A 115 23.88 5.07 -10.25
N LEU A 116 23.06 6.06 -9.86
CA LEU A 116 22.83 7.28 -10.63
C LEU A 116 23.46 8.48 -9.91
N PRO A 117 24.60 9.05 -10.40
CA PRO A 117 25.31 10.16 -9.73
C PRO A 117 24.42 11.35 -9.40
N GLN A 118 23.56 11.75 -10.35
CA GLN A 118 22.63 12.88 -10.19
C GLN A 118 21.63 12.69 -9.02
N VAL A 119 21.26 11.46 -8.72
CA VAL A 119 20.34 11.14 -7.63
C VAL A 119 21.07 11.13 -6.29
N ARG A 120 22.37 10.75 -6.28
CA ARG A 120 23.21 10.86 -5.07
C ARG A 120 23.34 12.30 -4.58
N ASP A 121 23.52 13.23 -5.48
CA ASP A 121 23.68 14.64 -5.11
C ASP A 121 22.36 15.20 -4.55
N GLN A 122 21.22 14.84 -5.11
CA GLN A 122 19.91 15.21 -4.56
C GLN A 122 19.65 14.62 -3.18
N ILE A 123 20.04 13.36 -2.95
CA ILE A 123 19.86 12.69 -1.65
C ILE A 123 20.79 13.29 -0.58
N ARG A 124 22.01 13.69 -0.98
CA ARG A 124 23.02 14.26 -0.06
C ARG A 124 22.80 15.74 0.25
N ASN A 125 21.88 16.38 -0.43
CA ASN A 125 21.61 17.80 -0.19
C ASN A 125 20.80 17.96 1.11
N GLN A 126 21.50 18.00 2.23
CA GLN A 126 20.96 18.18 3.59
C GLN A 126 20.17 19.50 3.73
N GLU A 127 20.49 20.51 2.96
CA GLU A 127 19.79 21.79 2.98
C GLU A 127 18.42 21.73 2.30
N TYR A 128 18.18 20.70 1.47
CA TYR A 128 16.93 20.57 0.74
C TYR A 128 15.87 19.78 1.51
N TRP A 129 16.25 18.69 2.19
CA TRP A 129 15.31 17.79 2.84
C TRP A 129 15.17 18.13 4.32
N ASP A 130 13.94 18.20 4.81
CA ASP A 130 13.64 18.59 6.19
C ASP A 130 13.67 17.41 7.15
N PHE A 131 13.17 16.23 6.72
CA PHE A 131 13.15 15.02 7.55
C PHE A 131 13.02 13.74 6.71
N GLY A 132 13.18 12.60 7.38
CA GLY A 132 12.99 11.26 6.80
C GLY A 132 11.83 10.49 7.44
N LEU A 133 11.38 9.45 6.74
CA LEU A 133 10.47 8.43 7.26
C LEU A 133 11.08 7.06 7.01
N LYS A 134 11.31 6.29 8.06
CA LYS A 134 11.83 4.93 7.95
C LYS A 134 10.86 4.06 7.15
N TYR A 135 11.39 3.35 6.17
CA TYR A 135 10.59 2.52 5.27
C TYR A 135 10.32 1.11 5.84
N TRP A 136 11.26 0.56 6.61
CA TRP A 136 11.22 -0.80 7.15
C TRP A 136 11.24 -0.83 8.68
N GLY A 137 10.69 -1.89 9.26
CA GLY A 137 10.69 -2.12 10.70
C GLY A 137 9.71 -1.21 11.44
N LYS A 138 10.17 -0.61 12.55
CA LYS A 138 9.39 0.41 13.27
C LYS A 138 9.36 1.68 12.43
N ILE A 139 8.25 1.86 11.72
CA ILE A 139 8.02 3.03 10.87
C ILE A 139 7.85 4.26 11.77
N GLY A 140 8.49 5.34 11.39
CA GLY A 140 8.41 6.60 12.12
C GLY A 140 9.27 7.68 11.50
N VAL A 141 8.95 8.90 11.84
CA VAL A 141 9.72 10.09 11.44
C VAL A 141 11.13 10.02 12.04
N CYS A 142 12.10 10.46 11.31
CA CYS A 142 13.48 10.58 11.75
C CYS A 142 14.11 11.87 11.19
N ASP A 143 15.09 12.39 11.89
CA ASP A 143 15.85 13.53 11.41
C ASP A 143 16.69 13.14 10.19
N PHE A 144 16.89 14.09 9.29
CA PHE A 144 17.64 13.83 8.06
C PHE A 144 19.04 13.29 8.35
N ASP A 145 19.73 13.78 9.38
CA ASP A 145 21.07 13.36 9.77
C ASP A 145 21.16 11.87 10.14
N THR A 146 20.03 11.25 10.52
CA THR A 146 19.96 9.82 10.83
C THR A 146 19.69 8.95 9.61
N VAL A 147 19.36 9.57 8.48
CA VAL A 147 19.10 8.85 7.23
C VAL A 147 20.40 8.38 6.60
N LYS A 148 20.50 7.07 6.36
CA LYS A 148 21.63 6.44 5.66
C LYS A 148 21.17 5.92 4.31
N PRO A 149 21.06 6.77 3.30
CA PRO A 149 20.45 6.40 2.02
C PRO A 149 21.21 5.31 1.26
N GLU A 150 22.49 5.11 1.59
CA GLU A 150 23.30 4.05 0.99
C GLU A 150 23.01 2.65 1.53
N THR A 151 22.48 2.55 2.75
CA THR A 151 22.28 1.26 3.45
C THR A 151 20.83 0.98 3.82
N THR A 152 19.97 2.00 3.83
CA THR A 152 18.59 1.87 4.28
C THR A 152 17.62 2.62 3.39
N THR A 153 16.43 2.05 3.20
CA THR A 153 15.36 2.70 2.43
C THR A 153 14.59 3.65 3.32
N HIS A 154 14.43 4.89 2.87
CA HIS A 154 13.66 5.93 3.53
C HIS A 154 12.82 6.70 2.50
N TYR A 155 11.73 7.31 2.96
CA TYR A 155 11.18 8.48 2.28
C TYR A 155 11.83 9.74 2.85
N LEU A 156 12.28 10.62 1.98
CA LEU A 156 12.72 11.97 2.31
C LEU A 156 11.62 12.95 1.99
N PHE A 157 11.46 13.97 2.81
CA PHE A 157 10.42 14.97 2.67
C PHE A 157 10.98 16.38 2.67
N LYS A 158 10.49 17.19 1.72
CA LYS A 158 10.57 18.63 1.73
C LYS A 158 9.20 19.18 2.06
N ALA A 159 9.04 19.79 3.21
CA ALA A 159 7.79 20.36 3.68
C ALA A 159 7.53 21.73 3.04
N ASN A 160 6.32 21.93 2.55
CA ASN A 160 5.84 23.23 2.05
C ASN A 160 5.00 23.97 3.10
N LYS A 161 4.79 23.33 4.26
CA LYS A 161 4.02 23.85 5.40
C LYS A 161 4.67 23.40 6.71
N ASP A 162 4.66 24.24 7.70
CA ASP A 162 5.34 24.00 8.99
C ASP A 162 4.77 22.80 9.76
N TYR A 163 3.49 22.52 9.61
CA TYR A 163 2.80 21.43 10.30
C TYR A 163 2.99 20.02 9.68
N VAL A 164 3.71 19.89 8.57
CA VAL A 164 3.84 18.63 7.84
C VAL A 164 4.47 17.55 8.70
N ARG A 165 5.58 17.85 9.33
CA ARG A 165 6.31 16.93 10.20
C ARG A 165 5.42 16.45 11.36
N ASP A 166 4.73 17.37 12.03
CA ASP A 166 3.87 17.08 13.17
C ASP A 166 2.74 16.14 12.82
N ILE A 167 2.16 16.28 11.61
CA ILE A 167 1.15 15.35 11.11
C ILE A 167 1.76 13.96 10.90
N PHE A 168 2.95 13.86 10.29
CA PHE A 168 3.62 12.57 10.08
C PHE A 168 3.94 11.86 11.40
N GLU A 169 4.30 12.58 12.44
CA GLU A 169 4.56 12.04 13.77
C GLU A 169 3.31 11.49 14.45
N GLN A 170 2.12 12.00 14.09
CA GLN A 170 0.83 11.55 14.62
C GLN A 170 0.20 10.40 13.83
N ILE A 171 0.79 9.98 12.70
CA ILE A 171 0.27 8.85 11.93
C ILE A 171 0.49 7.55 12.71
N ASN A 172 -0.61 6.85 13.01
CA ASN A 172 -0.52 5.47 13.47
C ASN A 172 -0.24 4.55 12.28
N TRP A 173 1.05 4.32 12.00
CA TRP A 173 1.49 3.52 10.86
C TRP A 173 1.02 2.07 10.93
N ASP A 174 0.81 1.50 12.10
CA ASP A 174 0.33 0.13 12.26
C ASP A 174 -1.04 -0.07 11.58
N THR A 175 -1.87 0.95 11.57
CA THR A 175 -3.16 0.94 10.85
C THR A 175 -3.00 0.72 9.34
N TYR A 176 -1.88 1.17 8.76
CA TYR A 176 -1.64 1.15 7.31
C TYR A 176 -0.76 -0.03 6.87
N VAL A 177 0.05 -0.59 7.76
CA VAL A 177 1.07 -1.60 7.41
C VAL A 177 0.87 -2.96 8.04
N SER A 178 -0.08 -3.11 8.96
CA SER A 178 -0.37 -4.35 9.71
C SER A 178 -0.62 -5.57 8.82
N ASN A 179 -1.02 -5.34 7.58
CA ASN A 179 -1.36 -6.37 6.60
C ASN A 179 -0.22 -6.74 5.65
N MET A 180 0.98 -6.26 5.92
CA MET A 180 2.16 -6.57 5.11
C MET A 180 3.01 -7.64 5.78
N GLY A 181 3.45 -8.65 5.01
CA GLY A 181 4.27 -9.75 5.52
C GLY A 181 5.62 -9.32 6.12
N ALA A 182 6.11 -8.12 5.74
CA ALA A 182 7.16 -7.38 6.43
C ALA A 182 6.67 -5.94 6.57
N PRO A 183 6.68 -5.35 7.78
CA PRO A 183 6.21 -3.98 7.99
C PRO A 183 7.03 -3.01 7.11
N ASN A 184 6.37 -2.36 6.18
CA ASN A 184 6.97 -1.31 5.36
C ASN A 184 5.90 -0.30 4.95
N VAL A 185 6.33 0.93 4.66
CA VAL A 185 5.43 2.05 4.32
C VAL A 185 4.70 1.84 2.98
N GLY A 186 5.14 0.88 2.17
CA GLY A 186 4.56 0.67 0.85
C GLY A 186 4.86 1.78 -0.14
N GLY A 187 3.98 1.98 -1.11
CA GLY A 187 4.17 2.98 -2.16
C GLY A 187 3.78 4.41 -1.76
N LYS A 188 4.24 5.39 -2.53
CA LYS A 188 3.93 6.83 -2.33
C LYS A 188 2.45 7.13 -2.09
N SER A 189 1.56 6.39 -2.73
CA SER A 189 0.11 6.58 -2.57
C SER A 189 -0.40 6.22 -1.17
N LEU A 190 0.24 5.26 -0.48
CA LEU A 190 -0.11 4.94 0.90
C LEU A 190 0.35 6.06 1.85
N VAL A 191 1.54 6.61 1.61
CA VAL A 191 2.07 7.77 2.36
C VAL A 191 1.13 8.95 2.26
N VAL A 192 0.74 9.32 1.02
CA VAL A 192 -0.20 10.43 0.78
C VAL A 192 -1.55 10.18 1.43
N LYS A 193 -2.08 8.94 1.33
CA LYS A 193 -3.35 8.57 1.97
C LYS A 193 -3.27 8.73 3.49
N ALA A 194 -2.26 8.14 4.12
CA ALA A 194 -2.09 8.19 5.58
C ALA A 194 -1.98 9.64 6.10
N TYR A 195 -1.19 10.46 5.40
CA TYR A 195 -1.06 11.88 5.71
C TYR A 195 -2.40 12.62 5.59
N SER A 196 -3.08 12.50 4.44
CA SER A 196 -4.34 13.21 4.19
C SER A 196 -5.45 12.83 5.16
N GLU A 197 -5.56 11.53 5.51
CA GLU A 197 -6.53 11.06 6.50
C GLU A 197 -6.21 11.59 7.91
N THR A 198 -4.94 11.64 8.29
CA THR A 198 -4.52 12.17 9.59
C THR A 198 -4.72 13.68 9.65
N LYS A 199 -4.34 14.44 8.60
CA LYS A 199 -4.60 15.88 8.48
C LYS A 199 -6.08 16.20 8.64
N SER A 200 -6.94 15.41 8.00
CA SER A 200 -8.40 15.57 8.09
C SER A 200 -8.93 15.33 9.51
N LYS A 201 -8.43 14.30 10.21
CA LYS A 201 -8.81 14.00 11.60
C LYS A 201 -8.40 15.10 12.57
N LEU A 202 -7.27 15.76 12.32
CA LEU A 202 -6.76 16.88 13.12
C LEU A 202 -7.45 18.22 12.79
N ASN A 203 -8.37 18.24 11.82
CA ASN A 203 -9.05 19.45 11.35
C ASN A 203 -8.11 20.57 10.89
N ILE A 204 -6.91 20.24 10.42
CA ILE A 204 -5.95 21.22 9.90
C ILE A 204 -6.41 21.64 8.50
N LYS A 205 -6.87 22.89 8.40
CA LYS A 205 -7.27 23.51 7.12
C LYS A 205 -6.04 24.04 6.38
N ASN A 206 -6.14 24.09 5.06
CA ASN A 206 -5.09 24.69 4.18
C ASN A 206 -4.98 26.18 4.37
#